data_9393492fd8e70a44350c86b152069818
#
_entry.id   9393492fd8e70a44350c86b152069818
#
_cell.length_a   1.000
_cell.length_b   1.000
_cell.length_c   1.000
_cell.angle_alpha   90.00
_cell.angle_beta   90.00
_cell.angle_gamma   90.00
#
_symmetry.space_group_name_H-M   'P 1'
#
loop_
_entity.id
_entity.type
_entity.pdbx_description
1 polymer ?
#
loop_
_entity_poly.entity_id
_entity_poly.type
_entity_poly.pdbx_seq_one_letter_code
_entity_poly.pdbx_strand_id
1 'polypeptide(L)'
;MSSDSQSRKAQAPQQPLHKCAHQEHEGLADGPGALRAYPRISVSSVRLPVGSDMSNIRGTLLAVLVVLTTWLPTSAQTSTDLLPSWNDGAAKQAILNFVRNTTDAASTSYVLPEDRIATFDQDGTLWVEHPMYTQVVYCLERVPALVAAKPELKNVEPFKTVLSRNREAIAKLSTDDLLKILAATLTGMSVDQFKTEAKNWLNTAHDPRWKRPYTELTYFPMMELLKFLRANSFKTYIVTGGGQDFVRVYAQAVYGIPPEQVIGTAGGTKYGYDKSGKPFLTKEPKLLLNDNDAGKPEGIYLMIGKVPYASFGNSTGDRQMLEYTTTGGGARLGMLVLHDDAEREYAYGPAEKLPDTKVGTFTQALYDEAKSKNWPVISMKRDWKRIFAFE
;
A
#
# COMPACT_ATOMS: atom_id res chain seq x y z
N MET A 1 -50.72 34.54 35.75
CA MET A 1 -51.15 33.11 35.91
C MET A 1 -50.07 32.25 35.34
N SER A 2 -49.34 31.63 36.23
CA SER A 2 -48.23 30.72 36.08
C SER A 2 -48.70 29.35 35.60
N SER A 3 -47.90 28.69 34.74
CA SER A 3 -47.81 27.24 34.81
C SER A 3 -46.43 26.81 34.28
N ASP A 4 -45.62 26.37 35.26
CA ASP A 4 -44.41 25.56 35.11
C ASP A 4 -44.70 24.27 34.35
N SER A 5 -43.80 23.88 33.45
CA SER A 5 -43.67 22.49 33.02
C SER A 5 -42.20 22.03 33.06
N GLN A 6 -41.91 21.25 34.10
CA GLN A 6 -40.66 20.60 34.34
C GLN A 6 -40.34 19.55 33.26
N SER A 7 -39.16 19.64 32.67
CA SER A 7 -38.58 18.62 31.82
C SER A 7 -37.96 17.52 32.70
N ARG A 8 -38.50 16.30 32.62
CA ARG A 8 -37.90 15.09 33.21
C ARG A 8 -36.78 14.57 32.26
N LYS A 9 -35.54 14.59 32.75
CA LYS A 9 -34.43 13.84 32.18
C LYS A 9 -34.62 12.35 32.51
N ALA A 10 -34.72 11.51 31.46
CA ALA A 10 -34.68 10.05 31.61
C ALA A 10 -33.21 9.62 31.76
N GLN A 11 -32.87 9.03 32.87
CA GLN A 11 -31.61 8.31 33.09
C GLN A 11 -31.71 6.91 32.50
N ALA A 12 -30.71 6.53 31.70
CA ALA A 12 -30.53 5.16 31.21
C ALA A 12 -29.95 4.24 32.32
N PRO A 13 -30.34 2.96 32.37
CA PRO A 13 -29.88 2.05 33.41
C PRO A 13 -28.45 1.57 33.12
N GLN A 14 -27.60 1.67 34.13
CA GLN A 14 -26.27 1.06 34.20
C GLN A 14 -26.41 -0.46 34.43
N GLN A 15 -25.80 -1.28 33.58
CA GLN A 15 -25.63 -2.70 33.83
C GLN A 15 -24.35 -2.97 34.64
N PRO A 16 -24.35 -3.94 35.57
CA PRO A 16 -23.19 -4.23 36.41
C PRO A 16 -22.16 -5.10 35.73
N LEU A 17 -20.88 -4.75 35.94
CA LEU A 17 -19.69 -5.51 35.56
C LEU A 17 -19.67 -6.88 36.26
N HIS A 18 -19.71 -7.95 35.51
CA HIS A 18 -19.44 -9.29 36.01
C HIS A 18 -17.94 -9.46 36.30
N LYS A 19 -17.64 -9.76 37.57
CA LYS A 19 -16.34 -10.25 38.02
C LYS A 19 -16.11 -11.65 37.49
N CYS A 20 -15.04 -11.86 36.71
CA CYS A 20 -14.51 -13.20 36.47
C CYS A 20 -13.72 -13.67 37.66
N ALA A 21 -14.20 -14.76 38.29
CA ALA A 21 -13.54 -15.47 39.38
C ALA A 21 -12.41 -16.35 38.81
N HIS A 22 -11.25 -16.29 39.48
CA HIS A 22 -10.16 -17.26 39.35
C HIS A 22 -10.65 -18.65 39.77
N GLN A 23 -10.38 -19.65 38.92
CA GLN A 23 -10.31 -21.05 39.34
C GLN A 23 -8.88 -21.53 39.21
N GLU A 24 -8.29 -21.77 40.37
CA GLU A 24 -7.05 -22.54 40.52
C GLU A 24 -7.36 -24.01 40.26
N HIS A 25 -6.56 -24.65 39.44
CA HIS A 25 -6.44 -26.11 39.38
C HIS A 25 -5.01 -26.50 39.77
N GLU A 26 -4.93 -27.14 40.92
CA GLU A 26 -3.76 -27.86 41.40
C GLU A 26 -3.48 -29.13 40.59
N GLY A 27 -2.22 -29.32 40.34
CA GLY A 27 -1.51 -30.60 40.46
C GLY A 27 -1.62 -31.61 39.31
N LEU A 28 -0.50 -31.83 38.67
CA LEU A 28 0.03 -33.19 38.43
C LEU A 28 1.52 -33.09 38.07
N ALA A 29 2.29 -33.97 38.71
CA ALA A 29 3.73 -34.00 38.79
C ALA A 29 4.44 -34.70 37.62
N ASP A 30 5.68 -34.26 37.41
CA ASP A 30 6.90 -34.97 37.00
C ASP A 30 6.92 -35.99 35.88
N GLY A 31 7.79 -35.66 34.87
CA GLY A 31 8.45 -36.60 34.00
C GLY A 31 9.52 -35.94 33.13
N PRO A 32 10.82 -36.32 33.19
CA PRO A 32 11.88 -35.62 32.45
C PRO A 32 11.97 -36.14 31.02
N GLY A 33 11.66 -35.30 30.03
CA GLY A 33 11.79 -35.58 28.60
C GLY A 33 12.96 -34.82 27.98
N ALA A 34 13.93 -35.58 27.55
CA ALA A 34 15.23 -35.30 26.96
C ALA A 34 15.23 -34.10 25.94
N LEU A 35 16.11 -33.13 26.19
CA LEU A 35 16.59 -32.16 25.22
C LEU A 35 17.41 -32.86 24.15
N ARG A 36 16.92 -32.93 22.92
CA ARG A 36 17.69 -33.27 21.75
C ARG A 36 18.61 -32.12 21.37
N ALA A 37 19.92 -32.34 21.59
CA ALA A 37 20.97 -31.44 21.14
C ALA A 37 21.11 -31.50 19.62
N TYR A 38 21.15 -30.35 18.98
CA TYR A 38 21.56 -30.22 17.57
C TYR A 38 23.07 -30.29 17.46
N PRO A 39 23.64 -30.95 16.43
CA PRO A 39 25.07 -31.09 16.29
C PRO A 39 25.75 -29.80 15.90
N ARG A 40 26.79 -29.41 16.64
CA ARG A 40 27.71 -28.32 16.29
C ARG A 40 28.53 -28.72 15.08
N ILE A 41 28.51 -27.93 14.02
CA ILE A 41 29.42 -28.04 12.88
C ILE A 41 30.76 -27.45 13.31
N SER A 42 31.81 -28.30 13.37
CA SER A 42 33.19 -27.90 13.62
C SER A 42 33.80 -27.36 12.34
N VAL A 43 34.30 -26.13 12.39
CA VAL A 43 35.10 -25.51 11.31
C VAL A 43 36.54 -25.98 11.48
N SER A 44 37.00 -26.80 10.55
CA SER A 44 38.39 -27.25 10.47
C SER A 44 39.28 -26.10 9.95
N SER A 45 40.24 -25.69 10.75
CA SER A 45 41.28 -24.75 10.37
C SER A 45 42.30 -25.44 9.44
N VAL A 46 42.42 -25.00 8.21
CA VAL A 46 43.46 -25.36 7.27
C VAL A 46 44.70 -24.52 7.60
N ARG A 47 45.77 -25.19 8.10
CA ARG A 47 47.11 -24.61 8.23
C ARG A 47 47.86 -24.76 6.90
N LEU A 48 48.37 -23.63 6.38
CA LEU A 48 49.35 -23.61 5.30
C LEU A 48 50.76 -23.79 5.88
N PRO A 49 51.69 -24.50 5.21
CA PRO A 49 53.04 -24.72 5.71
C PRO A 49 53.94 -23.50 5.44
N VAL A 50 54.70 -23.10 6.45
CA VAL A 50 55.80 -22.19 6.36
C VAL A 50 57.03 -22.98 5.94
N GLY A 51 57.58 -22.67 4.76
CA GLY A 51 58.88 -23.16 4.31
C GLY A 51 59.89 -22.02 4.29
N SER A 52 60.88 -22.14 5.14
CA SER A 52 62.09 -21.32 5.16
C SER A 52 63.06 -21.75 4.07
N ASP A 53 63.60 -20.83 3.28
CA ASP A 53 65.04 -20.86 2.99
C ASP A 53 65.54 -19.50 2.54
N MET A 54 66.54 -19.02 3.27
CA MET A 54 67.39 -17.88 2.96
C MET A 54 68.70 -18.34 2.29
N SER A 55 69.03 -17.82 1.12
CA SER A 55 70.42 -17.63 0.77
C SER A 55 70.63 -16.57 -0.31
N ASN A 56 71.36 -15.57 0.09
CA ASN A 56 72.25 -14.63 -0.61
C ASN A 56 72.35 -14.70 -2.16
N ILE A 57 72.12 -13.55 -2.81
CA ILE A 57 72.98 -13.04 -3.89
C ILE A 57 73.04 -11.50 -3.81
N ARG A 58 74.23 -10.96 -3.57
CA ARG A 58 74.60 -9.55 -3.78
C ARG A 58 74.80 -9.33 -5.27
N GLY A 59 74.09 -8.36 -5.82
CA GLY A 59 74.34 -7.88 -7.17
C GLY A 59 73.92 -6.41 -7.29
N THR A 60 74.93 -5.56 -7.33
CA THR A 60 74.87 -4.13 -7.56
C THR A 60 74.40 -3.86 -8.98
N LEU A 61 73.29 -3.11 -9.19
CA LEU A 61 72.99 -2.52 -10.49
C LEU A 61 72.22 -1.17 -10.36
N LEU A 62 72.77 -0.22 -11.06
CA LEU A 62 72.40 1.15 -11.31
C LEU A 62 70.91 1.50 -11.27
N ALA A 63 70.66 2.59 -10.55
CA ALA A 63 69.38 3.29 -10.60
C ALA A 63 69.18 4.00 -11.97
N VAL A 64 68.21 3.56 -12.75
CA VAL A 64 67.60 4.34 -13.81
C VAL A 64 66.17 4.67 -13.34
N LEU A 65 66.00 5.95 -12.91
CA LEU A 65 64.69 6.48 -12.51
C LEU A 65 63.88 6.79 -13.78
N VAL A 66 63.11 5.83 -14.28
CA VAL A 66 62.11 6.11 -15.29
C VAL A 66 60.83 6.51 -14.55
N VAL A 67 60.52 7.81 -14.55
CA VAL A 67 59.23 8.35 -14.12
C VAL A 67 58.18 7.96 -15.17
N LEU A 68 57.63 6.78 -15.01
CA LEU A 68 56.38 6.37 -15.69
C LEU A 68 55.25 7.08 -14.95
N THR A 69 54.82 8.25 -15.45
CA THR A 69 53.51 8.80 -15.13
C THR A 69 52.46 7.87 -15.67
N THR A 70 52.02 6.90 -14.86
CA THR A 70 50.85 6.10 -15.13
C THR A 70 49.64 7.02 -15.05
N TRP A 71 49.13 7.41 -16.19
CA TRP A 71 47.77 7.91 -16.32
C TRP A 71 46.85 6.74 -15.94
N LEU A 72 46.45 6.67 -14.67
CA LEU A 72 45.32 5.85 -14.27
C LEU A 72 44.07 6.50 -14.90
N PRO A 73 43.34 5.80 -15.75
CA PRO A 73 42.05 6.31 -16.15
C PRO A 73 41.23 6.41 -14.86
N THR A 74 40.91 7.65 -14.48
CA THR A 74 39.87 7.88 -13.47
C THR A 74 38.59 7.25 -14.06
N SER A 75 38.29 6.04 -13.67
CA SER A 75 37.00 5.45 -13.95
C SER A 75 35.98 6.37 -13.32
N ALA A 76 35.39 7.24 -14.12
CA ALA A 76 34.20 7.96 -13.72
C ALA A 76 33.21 6.88 -13.31
N GLN A 77 33.04 6.72 -12.01
CA GLN A 77 32.02 5.83 -11.45
C GLN A 77 30.71 6.47 -11.86
N THR A 78 30.15 5.98 -13.00
CA THR A 78 28.81 6.36 -13.39
C THR A 78 27.91 5.95 -12.25
N SER A 79 27.52 6.90 -11.42
CA SER A 79 26.55 6.68 -10.37
C SER A 79 25.28 6.20 -11.07
N THR A 80 24.97 4.92 -10.93
CA THR A 80 23.72 4.36 -11.49
C THR A 80 22.58 5.14 -10.84
N ASP A 81 21.79 5.83 -11.67
CA ASP A 81 20.62 6.57 -11.18
C ASP A 81 19.65 5.56 -10.53
N LEU A 82 19.38 5.74 -9.23
CA LEU A 82 18.59 4.81 -8.43
C LEU A 82 17.08 4.89 -8.75
N LEU A 83 16.63 6.03 -9.29
CA LEU A 83 15.25 6.30 -9.68
C LEU A 83 15.24 6.95 -11.06
N PRO A 84 15.58 6.21 -12.13
CA PRO A 84 15.84 6.75 -13.47
C PRO A 84 14.61 7.37 -14.14
N SER A 85 13.39 6.97 -13.78
CA SER A 85 12.15 7.57 -14.29
C SER A 85 11.75 8.87 -13.59
N TRP A 86 12.46 9.26 -12.55
CA TRP A 86 12.26 10.52 -11.84
C TRP A 86 13.20 11.60 -12.40
N ASN A 87 12.68 12.82 -12.54
CA ASN A 87 13.49 13.98 -12.78
C ASN A 87 14.30 14.34 -11.52
N ASP A 88 15.49 14.91 -11.72
CA ASP A 88 16.28 15.41 -10.60
C ASP A 88 15.57 16.65 -10.03
N GLY A 89 15.15 16.53 -8.77
CA GLY A 89 14.35 17.56 -8.09
C GLY A 89 14.14 17.24 -6.62
N ALA A 90 13.38 18.10 -5.94
CA ALA A 90 13.15 18.01 -4.51
C ALA A 90 12.49 16.69 -4.09
N ALA A 91 11.52 16.19 -4.87
CA ALA A 91 10.80 14.95 -4.58
C ALA A 91 11.74 13.74 -4.61
N LYS A 92 12.54 13.59 -5.68
CA LYS A 92 13.56 12.52 -5.80
C LYS A 92 14.58 12.60 -4.67
N GLN A 93 15.10 13.80 -4.37
CA GLN A 93 16.10 14.01 -3.31
C GLN A 93 15.52 13.69 -1.93
N ALA A 94 14.27 14.01 -1.65
CA ALA A 94 13.62 13.66 -0.40
C ALA A 94 13.60 12.14 -0.18
N ILE A 95 13.25 11.36 -1.21
CA ILE A 95 13.27 9.90 -1.17
C ILE A 95 14.67 9.35 -0.93
N LEU A 96 15.66 9.80 -1.72
CA LEU A 96 17.05 9.34 -1.61
C LEU A 96 17.67 9.68 -0.25
N ASN A 97 17.43 10.88 0.26
CA ASN A 97 17.90 11.32 1.58
C ASN A 97 17.23 10.53 2.70
N PHE A 98 15.91 10.31 2.62
CA PHE A 98 15.19 9.50 3.59
C PHE A 98 15.76 8.08 3.67
N VAL A 99 15.90 7.40 2.52
CA VAL A 99 16.44 6.03 2.50
C VAL A 99 17.87 6.01 3.03
N ARG A 100 18.75 6.91 2.60
CA ARG A 100 20.11 7.01 3.13
C ARG A 100 20.13 7.18 4.65
N ASN A 101 19.35 8.14 5.18
CA ASN A 101 19.34 8.44 6.62
C ASN A 101 18.79 7.27 7.46
N THR A 102 17.85 6.50 6.93
CA THR A 102 17.25 5.37 7.64
C THR A 102 18.02 4.05 7.48
N THR A 103 18.93 3.97 6.51
CA THR A 103 19.67 2.71 6.22
C THR A 103 21.15 2.76 6.57
N ASP A 104 21.74 3.95 6.67
CA ASP A 104 23.12 4.14 7.10
C ASP A 104 23.24 3.91 8.61
N ALA A 105 23.99 2.88 9.01
CA ALA A 105 24.20 2.53 10.41
C ALA A 105 24.90 3.62 11.23
N ALA A 106 25.61 4.55 10.59
CA ALA A 106 26.22 5.70 11.24
C ALA A 106 25.25 6.88 11.43
N SER A 107 24.08 6.84 10.84
CA SER A 107 23.06 7.88 10.95
C SER A 107 22.37 7.84 12.32
N THR A 108 22.14 9.00 12.91
CA THR A 108 21.29 9.15 14.12
C THR A 108 19.83 8.79 13.89
N SER A 109 19.42 8.68 12.62
CA SER A 109 18.07 8.29 12.19
C SER A 109 18.02 6.86 11.64
N TYR A 110 19.06 6.04 11.90
CA TYR A 110 19.08 4.65 11.46
C TYR A 110 17.86 3.89 12.01
N VAL A 111 17.27 3.08 11.14
CA VAL A 111 16.11 2.22 11.45
C VAL A 111 16.52 0.78 11.23
N LEU A 112 16.22 -0.10 12.19
CA LEU A 112 16.45 -1.54 12.05
C LEU A 112 15.65 -2.09 10.86
N PRO A 113 16.18 -3.04 10.07
CA PRO A 113 15.50 -3.60 8.90
C PRO A 113 14.08 -4.13 9.18
N GLU A 114 13.84 -4.74 10.35
CA GLU A 114 12.54 -5.25 10.77
C GLU A 114 11.50 -4.16 11.07
N ASP A 115 11.93 -2.91 11.26
CA ASP A 115 11.08 -1.75 11.52
C ASP A 115 10.88 -0.87 10.27
N ARG A 116 11.60 -1.14 9.18
CA ARG A 116 11.47 -0.38 7.93
C ARG A 116 10.15 -0.72 7.24
N ILE A 117 9.14 0.10 7.44
CA ILE A 117 7.81 -0.04 6.86
C ILE A 117 7.49 1.19 6.02
N ALA A 118 7.01 0.96 4.80
CA ALA A 118 6.46 1.98 3.92
C ALA A 118 5.05 1.59 3.49
N THR A 119 4.11 2.52 3.57
CA THR A 119 2.70 2.34 3.20
C THR A 119 2.36 3.20 1.99
N PHE A 120 1.51 2.67 1.13
CA PHE A 120 1.09 3.29 -0.11
C PHE A 120 -0.43 3.21 -0.22
N ASP A 121 -1.08 4.33 -0.49
CA ASP A 121 -2.39 4.27 -1.10
C ASP A 121 -2.28 3.61 -2.48
N GLN A 122 -3.40 3.14 -3.04
CA GLN A 122 -3.39 2.40 -4.28
C GLN A 122 -3.95 3.21 -5.45
N ASP A 123 -5.23 3.59 -5.40
CA ASP A 123 -5.89 4.36 -6.45
C ASP A 123 -5.34 5.79 -6.47
N GLY A 124 -4.85 6.27 -7.62
CA GLY A 124 -4.20 7.57 -7.76
C GLY A 124 -2.78 7.68 -7.19
N THR A 125 -2.28 6.65 -6.50
CA THR A 125 -0.91 6.63 -5.96
C THR A 125 -0.02 5.60 -6.66
N LEU A 126 -0.51 4.40 -6.89
CA LEU A 126 0.23 3.32 -7.56
C LEU A 126 -0.26 3.06 -8.98
N TRP A 127 -1.53 3.36 -9.26
CA TRP A 127 -2.14 3.23 -10.58
C TRP A 127 -3.24 4.28 -10.79
N VAL A 128 -3.79 4.33 -12.00
CA VAL A 128 -4.87 5.25 -12.41
C VAL A 128 -6.15 5.02 -11.60
N GLU A 129 -6.76 6.12 -11.16
CA GLU A 129 -8.07 6.11 -10.51
C GLU A 129 -9.17 6.83 -11.31
N HIS A 130 -8.80 7.68 -12.26
CA HIS A 130 -9.70 8.50 -13.03
C HIS A 130 -10.13 7.85 -14.36
N PRO A 131 -11.35 8.08 -14.87
CA PRO A 131 -12.41 8.94 -14.32
C PRO A 131 -13.26 8.27 -13.23
N MET A 132 -13.00 7.01 -12.91
CA MET A 132 -13.73 6.21 -11.93
C MET A 132 -12.83 5.09 -11.41
N TYR A 133 -12.88 4.85 -10.10
CA TYR A 133 -12.14 3.75 -9.47
C TYR A 133 -12.38 2.41 -10.16
N THR A 134 -11.33 1.69 -10.47
CA THR A 134 -11.38 0.40 -11.18
C THR A 134 -12.32 -0.60 -10.52
N GLN A 135 -12.34 -0.66 -9.18
CA GLN A 135 -13.27 -1.54 -8.46
C GLN A 135 -14.74 -1.13 -8.65
N VAL A 136 -15.04 0.16 -8.76
CA VAL A 136 -16.40 0.62 -9.04
C VAL A 136 -16.82 0.19 -10.45
N VAL A 137 -15.94 0.31 -11.45
CA VAL A 137 -16.19 -0.20 -12.81
C VAL A 137 -16.52 -1.70 -12.77
N TYR A 138 -15.69 -2.49 -12.08
CA TYR A 138 -15.94 -3.92 -11.87
C TYR A 138 -17.33 -4.21 -11.29
N CYS A 139 -17.72 -3.48 -10.24
CA CYS A 139 -19.02 -3.67 -9.60
C CYS A 139 -20.19 -3.27 -10.51
N LEU A 140 -20.06 -2.17 -11.27
CA LEU A 140 -21.07 -1.74 -12.23
C LEU A 140 -21.28 -2.80 -13.35
N GLU A 141 -20.19 -3.36 -13.86
CA GLU A 141 -20.24 -4.40 -14.90
C GLU A 141 -20.80 -5.74 -14.40
N ARG A 142 -20.78 -5.99 -13.09
CA ARG A 142 -21.40 -7.17 -12.48
C ARG A 142 -22.93 -7.06 -12.30
N VAL A 143 -23.50 -5.86 -12.33
CA VAL A 143 -24.94 -5.65 -12.09
C VAL A 143 -25.85 -6.50 -13.00
N PRO A 144 -25.58 -6.65 -14.31
CA PRO A 144 -26.40 -7.51 -15.15
C PRO A 144 -26.44 -8.98 -14.69
N ALA A 145 -25.29 -9.55 -14.31
CA ALA A 145 -25.21 -10.92 -13.80
C ALA A 145 -25.88 -11.05 -12.43
N LEU A 146 -25.72 -10.06 -11.55
CA LEU A 146 -26.39 -10.01 -10.26
C LEU A 146 -27.91 -10.00 -10.43
N VAL A 147 -28.46 -9.18 -11.35
CA VAL A 147 -29.89 -9.08 -11.60
C VAL A 147 -30.43 -10.34 -12.29
N ALA A 148 -29.65 -11.02 -13.12
CA ALA A 148 -30.01 -12.33 -13.66
C ALA A 148 -30.21 -13.37 -12.55
N ALA A 149 -29.38 -13.33 -11.50
CA ALA A 149 -29.48 -14.20 -10.33
C ALA A 149 -30.55 -13.76 -9.30
N LYS A 150 -30.87 -12.44 -9.28
CA LYS A 150 -31.84 -11.81 -8.37
C LYS A 150 -32.80 -10.90 -9.15
N PRO A 151 -33.78 -11.46 -9.87
CA PRO A 151 -34.68 -10.71 -10.78
C PRO A 151 -35.47 -9.57 -10.10
N GLU A 152 -35.69 -9.68 -8.80
CA GLU A 152 -36.33 -8.64 -7.99
C GLU A 152 -35.62 -7.31 -8.00
N LEU A 153 -34.30 -7.27 -8.25
CA LEU A 153 -33.49 -6.05 -8.32
C LEU A 153 -33.66 -5.29 -9.64
N LYS A 154 -34.27 -5.89 -10.67
CA LYS A 154 -34.35 -5.32 -12.02
C LYS A 154 -34.95 -3.91 -12.07
N ASN A 155 -35.99 -3.66 -11.24
CA ASN A 155 -36.70 -2.39 -11.20
C ASN A 155 -36.37 -1.53 -9.97
N VAL A 156 -35.33 -1.93 -9.19
CA VAL A 156 -34.90 -1.26 -7.98
C VAL A 156 -33.72 -0.34 -8.28
N GLU A 157 -33.75 0.90 -7.81
CA GLU A 157 -32.57 1.79 -7.88
C GLU A 157 -31.52 1.40 -6.82
N PRO A 158 -30.24 1.46 -7.17
CA PRO A 158 -29.62 2.01 -8.40
C PRO A 158 -29.44 1.00 -9.54
N PHE A 159 -29.80 -0.28 -9.36
CA PHE A 159 -29.57 -1.35 -10.35
C PHE A 159 -30.29 -1.08 -11.67
N LYS A 160 -31.52 -0.54 -11.63
CA LYS A 160 -32.26 -0.12 -12.81
C LYS A 160 -31.51 0.93 -13.63
N THR A 161 -30.93 1.92 -12.98
CA THR A 161 -30.11 2.96 -13.64
C THR A 161 -28.90 2.36 -14.33
N VAL A 162 -28.18 1.42 -13.67
CA VAL A 162 -27.02 0.73 -14.28
C VAL A 162 -27.44 -0.12 -15.48
N LEU A 163 -28.55 -0.86 -15.39
CA LEU A 163 -29.08 -1.67 -16.48
C LEU A 163 -29.50 -0.85 -17.70
N SER A 164 -29.87 0.42 -17.52
CA SER A 164 -30.22 1.32 -18.63
C SER A 164 -29.04 1.62 -19.55
N ARG A 165 -27.79 1.42 -19.09
CA ARG A 165 -26.52 1.76 -19.77
C ARG A 165 -26.43 3.26 -20.15
N ASN A 166 -27.27 4.10 -19.56
CA ASN A 166 -27.20 5.55 -19.75
C ASN A 166 -26.01 6.11 -18.95
N ARG A 167 -24.93 6.50 -19.64
CA ARG A 167 -23.70 6.98 -19.03
C ARG A 167 -23.90 8.22 -18.16
N GLU A 168 -24.77 9.15 -18.60
CA GLU A 168 -25.06 10.37 -17.85
C GLU A 168 -25.80 10.09 -16.54
N ALA A 169 -26.76 9.15 -16.57
CA ALA A 169 -27.47 8.72 -15.38
C ALA A 169 -26.54 7.98 -14.40
N ILE A 170 -25.68 7.11 -14.91
CA ILE A 170 -24.68 6.37 -14.10
C ILE A 170 -23.68 7.36 -13.45
N ALA A 171 -23.22 8.38 -14.18
CA ALA A 171 -22.31 9.41 -13.65
C ALA A 171 -22.94 10.27 -12.52
N LYS A 172 -24.28 10.29 -12.45
CA LYS A 172 -25.06 11.03 -11.40
C LYS A 172 -25.36 10.16 -10.18
N LEU A 173 -25.01 8.88 -10.17
CA LEU A 173 -25.21 8.03 -8.99
C LEU A 173 -24.56 8.66 -7.76
N SER A 174 -25.29 8.61 -6.64
CA SER A 174 -24.79 9.10 -5.36
C SER A 174 -23.76 8.11 -4.77
N THR A 175 -23.00 8.55 -3.78
CA THR A 175 -22.11 7.66 -3.01
C THR A 175 -22.89 6.50 -2.39
N ASP A 176 -24.08 6.76 -1.85
CA ASP A 176 -24.95 5.73 -1.27
C ASP A 176 -25.41 4.71 -2.32
N ASP A 177 -25.68 5.14 -3.55
CA ASP A 177 -26.03 4.23 -4.64
C ASP A 177 -24.85 3.35 -5.03
N LEU A 178 -23.65 3.91 -5.11
CA LEU A 178 -22.44 3.13 -5.35
C LEU A 178 -22.17 2.12 -4.22
N LEU A 179 -22.33 2.52 -2.96
CA LEU A 179 -22.20 1.61 -1.81
C LEU A 179 -23.22 0.47 -1.85
N LYS A 180 -24.47 0.72 -2.25
CA LYS A 180 -25.48 -0.34 -2.45
C LYS A 180 -25.06 -1.31 -3.55
N ILE A 181 -24.52 -0.81 -4.67
CA ILE A 181 -24.03 -1.65 -5.76
C ILE A 181 -22.84 -2.50 -5.28
N LEU A 182 -21.86 -1.90 -4.60
CA LEU A 182 -20.72 -2.62 -4.06
C LEU A 182 -21.17 -3.71 -3.09
N ALA A 183 -22.02 -3.39 -2.12
CA ALA A 183 -22.54 -4.35 -1.15
C ALA A 183 -23.24 -5.53 -1.84
N ALA A 184 -24.08 -5.27 -2.84
CA ALA A 184 -24.84 -6.31 -3.53
C ALA A 184 -23.95 -7.18 -4.44
N THR A 185 -22.94 -6.61 -5.09
CA THR A 185 -22.07 -7.32 -6.05
C THR A 185 -20.91 -8.05 -5.39
N LEU A 186 -20.45 -7.64 -4.19
CA LEU A 186 -19.30 -8.21 -3.52
C LEU A 186 -19.64 -9.23 -2.43
N THR A 187 -20.91 -9.51 -2.14
CA THR A 187 -21.35 -10.38 -1.05
C THR A 187 -22.21 -11.56 -1.53
N GLY A 188 -22.44 -12.52 -0.66
CA GLY A 188 -23.30 -13.68 -0.93
C GLY A 188 -22.64 -14.79 -1.75
N MET A 189 -21.32 -14.70 -2.01
CA MET A 189 -20.52 -15.72 -2.69
C MET A 189 -19.35 -16.16 -1.80
N SER A 190 -18.71 -17.27 -2.14
CA SER A 190 -17.48 -17.66 -1.45
C SER A 190 -16.33 -16.73 -1.79
N VAL A 191 -15.36 -16.62 -0.87
CA VAL A 191 -14.12 -15.83 -1.09
C VAL A 191 -13.39 -16.32 -2.35
N ASP A 192 -13.31 -17.64 -2.57
CA ASP A 192 -12.62 -18.21 -3.74
C ASP A 192 -13.35 -17.91 -5.04
N GLN A 193 -14.69 -17.96 -5.02
CA GLN A 193 -15.50 -17.55 -6.16
C GLN A 193 -15.27 -16.07 -6.50
N PHE A 194 -15.29 -15.19 -5.49
CA PHE A 194 -15.00 -13.76 -5.68
C PHE A 194 -13.61 -13.54 -6.31
N LYS A 195 -12.57 -14.18 -5.76
CA LYS A 195 -11.20 -14.07 -6.30
C LYS A 195 -11.14 -14.50 -7.77
N THR A 196 -11.79 -15.60 -8.10
CA THR A 196 -11.82 -16.13 -9.47
C THR A 196 -12.51 -15.16 -10.43
N GLU A 197 -13.68 -14.66 -10.06
CA GLU A 197 -14.45 -13.72 -10.88
C GLU A 197 -13.72 -12.38 -11.05
N ALA A 198 -13.15 -11.81 -9.99
CA ALA A 198 -12.38 -10.58 -10.06
C ALA A 198 -11.13 -10.73 -10.93
N LYS A 199 -10.41 -11.85 -10.81
CA LYS A 199 -9.25 -12.16 -11.64
C LYS A 199 -9.61 -12.29 -13.12
N ASN A 200 -10.69 -13.00 -13.43
CA ASN A 200 -11.16 -13.17 -14.80
C ASN A 200 -11.56 -11.82 -15.43
N TRP A 201 -12.22 -10.96 -14.65
CA TRP A 201 -12.58 -9.62 -15.10
C TRP A 201 -11.32 -8.78 -15.37
N LEU A 202 -10.36 -8.72 -14.45
CA LEU A 202 -9.11 -7.99 -14.62
C LEU A 202 -8.28 -8.43 -15.83
N ASN A 203 -8.38 -9.70 -16.23
CA ASN A 203 -7.71 -10.24 -17.41
C ASN A 203 -8.35 -9.77 -18.73
N THR A 204 -9.61 -9.32 -18.71
CA THR A 204 -10.38 -8.98 -19.91
C THR A 204 -10.77 -7.51 -19.99
N ALA A 205 -10.88 -6.85 -18.85
CA ALA A 205 -11.29 -5.45 -18.77
C ALA A 205 -10.15 -4.51 -19.19
N HIS A 206 -10.50 -3.53 -20.03
CA HIS A 206 -9.58 -2.54 -20.53
C HIS A 206 -10.07 -1.13 -20.22
N ASP A 207 -9.13 -0.27 -19.85
CA ASP A 207 -9.42 1.14 -19.70
C ASP A 207 -9.85 1.77 -21.04
N PRO A 208 -10.90 2.61 -21.06
CA PRO A 208 -11.41 3.17 -22.30
C PRO A 208 -10.49 4.20 -22.96
N ARG A 209 -9.61 4.88 -22.22
CA ARG A 209 -8.69 5.89 -22.75
C ARG A 209 -7.49 5.23 -23.42
N TRP A 210 -6.78 4.37 -22.69
CA TRP A 210 -5.52 3.74 -23.18
C TRP A 210 -5.73 2.42 -23.91
N LYS A 211 -6.93 1.83 -23.84
CA LYS A 211 -7.24 0.51 -24.46
C LYS A 211 -6.33 -0.61 -23.94
N ARG A 212 -5.88 -0.49 -22.71
CA ARG A 212 -4.99 -1.44 -22.02
C ARG A 212 -5.68 -2.05 -20.82
N PRO A 213 -5.27 -3.27 -20.39
CA PRO A 213 -5.70 -3.82 -19.11
C PRO A 213 -5.45 -2.82 -17.97
N TYR A 214 -6.37 -2.71 -17.02
CA TYR A 214 -6.20 -1.83 -15.85
C TYR A 214 -4.90 -2.13 -15.10
N THR A 215 -4.46 -3.39 -15.05
CA THR A 215 -3.23 -3.83 -14.40
C THR A 215 -1.94 -3.31 -15.05
N GLU A 216 -2.01 -2.78 -16.27
CA GLU A 216 -0.88 -2.13 -16.96
C GLU A 216 -0.81 -0.62 -16.71
N LEU A 217 -1.86 -0.03 -16.11
CA LEU A 217 -1.94 1.42 -15.88
C LEU A 217 -1.30 1.82 -14.54
N THR A 218 -0.21 1.17 -14.19
CA THR A 218 0.58 1.48 -13.00
C THR A 218 1.52 2.66 -13.26
N TYR A 219 1.69 3.52 -12.28
CA TYR A 219 2.64 4.63 -12.38
C TYR A 219 4.07 4.11 -12.27
N PHE A 220 4.78 4.14 -13.38
CA PHE A 220 6.10 3.54 -13.51
C PHE A 220 7.12 4.07 -12.48
N PRO A 221 7.17 5.39 -12.17
CA PRO A 221 8.04 5.90 -11.12
C PRO A 221 7.74 5.33 -9.73
N MET A 222 6.48 5.09 -9.42
CA MET A 222 6.09 4.47 -8.16
C MET A 222 6.47 2.98 -8.12
N MET A 223 6.45 2.28 -9.26
CA MET A 223 6.98 0.91 -9.35
C MET A 223 8.49 0.85 -9.13
N GLU A 224 9.25 1.83 -9.62
CA GLU A 224 10.67 1.98 -9.31
C GLU A 224 10.89 2.26 -7.82
N LEU A 225 10.11 3.15 -7.22
CA LEU A 225 10.17 3.46 -5.80
C LEU A 225 9.90 2.23 -4.93
N LEU A 226 8.88 1.43 -5.23
CA LEU A 226 8.61 0.17 -4.53
C LEU A 226 9.82 -0.79 -4.59
N LYS A 227 10.44 -0.93 -5.76
CA LYS A 227 11.65 -1.77 -5.92
C LYS A 227 12.83 -1.21 -5.12
N PHE A 228 13.04 0.11 -5.18
CA PHE A 228 14.12 0.78 -4.47
C PHE A 228 13.99 0.64 -2.95
N LEU A 229 12.79 0.84 -2.40
CA LEU A 229 12.53 0.66 -0.97
C LEU A 229 12.76 -0.79 -0.53
N ARG A 230 12.27 -1.77 -1.29
CA ARG A 230 12.49 -3.21 -0.97
C ARG A 230 13.96 -3.59 -1.05
N ALA A 231 14.72 -3.05 -2.02
CA ALA A 231 16.17 -3.26 -2.11
C ALA A 231 16.91 -2.69 -0.89
N ASN A 232 16.31 -1.74 -0.18
CA ASN A 232 16.80 -1.15 1.07
C ASN A 232 16.11 -1.75 2.33
N SER A 233 15.55 -2.96 2.20
CA SER A 233 14.92 -3.73 3.29
C SER A 233 13.65 -3.12 3.87
N PHE A 234 12.95 -2.24 3.13
CA PHE A 234 11.62 -1.79 3.54
C PHE A 234 10.57 -2.85 3.18
N LYS A 235 9.68 -3.15 4.11
CA LYS A 235 8.43 -3.85 3.85
C LYS A 235 7.43 -2.84 3.29
N THR A 236 6.88 -3.13 2.11
CA THR A 236 5.93 -2.23 1.42
C THR A 236 4.52 -2.76 1.56
N TYR A 237 3.60 -1.92 2.04
CA TYR A 237 2.20 -2.25 2.26
C TYR A 237 1.31 -1.36 1.39
N ILE A 238 0.21 -1.91 0.89
CA ILE A 238 -0.90 -1.12 0.37
C ILE A 238 -1.86 -0.82 1.52
N VAL A 239 -2.33 0.44 1.60
CA VAL A 239 -3.33 0.92 2.57
C VAL A 239 -4.37 1.72 1.79
N THR A 240 -5.53 1.11 1.49
CA THR A 240 -6.47 1.63 0.49
C THR A 240 -7.90 1.74 1.00
N GLY A 241 -8.58 2.84 0.65
CA GLY A 241 -10.04 2.95 0.81
C GLY A 241 -10.83 1.94 -0.03
N GLY A 242 -10.22 1.37 -1.08
CA GLY A 242 -10.77 0.29 -1.88
C GLY A 242 -10.90 -1.03 -1.12
N GLY A 243 -11.64 -1.98 -1.71
CA GLY A 243 -11.88 -3.28 -1.09
C GLY A 243 -10.62 -4.14 -1.00
N GLN A 244 -10.22 -4.49 0.22
CA GLN A 244 -9.04 -5.30 0.52
C GLN A 244 -8.96 -6.58 -0.33
N ASP A 245 -10.07 -7.31 -0.44
CA ASP A 245 -10.11 -8.58 -1.19
C ASP A 245 -9.92 -8.37 -2.70
N PHE A 246 -10.40 -7.25 -3.25
CA PHE A 246 -10.22 -6.94 -4.67
C PHE A 246 -8.76 -6.66 -4.99
N VAL A 247 -8.10 -5.82 -4.19
CA VAL A 247 -6.68 -5.48 -4.36
C VAL A 247 -5.78 -6.70 -4.16
N ARG A 248 -6.08 -7.57 -3.21
CA ARG A 248 -5.37 -8.84 -2.98
C ARG A 248 -5.32 -9.78 -4.18
N VAL A 249 -6.28 -9.66 -5.12
CA VAL A 249 -6.31 -10.51 -6.33
C VAL A 249 -5.10 -10.26 -7.23
N TYR A 250 -4.61 -9.03 -7.31
CA TYR A 250 -3.58 -8.62 -8.27
C TYR A 250 -2.32 -8.01 -7.65
N ALA A 251 -2.34 -7.61 -6.39
CA ALA A 251 -1.24 -6.87 -5.76
C ALA A 251 0.13 -7.58 -5.89
N GLN A 252 0.16 -8.90 -5.71
CA GLN A 252 1.40 -9.68 -5.82
C GLN A 252 1.94 -9.66 -7.25
N ALA A 253 1.09 -9.84 -8.25
CA ALA A 253 1.49 -9.90 -9.65
C ALA A 253 1.89 -8.52 -10.20
N VAL A 254 1.17 -7.47 -9.80
CA VAL A 254 1.34 -6.10 -10.33
C VAL A 254 2.41 -5.32 -9.57
N TYR A 255 2.38 -5.34 -8.24
CA TYR A 255 3.25 -4.52 -7.39
C TYR A 255 4.36 -5.31 -6.70
N GLY A 256 4.30 -6.65 -6.72
CA GLY A 256 5.16 -7.50 -5.91
C GLY A 256 4.87 -7.40 -4.41
N ILE A 257 3.65 -6.99 -4.05
CA ILE A 257 3.18 -6.86 -2.66
C ILE A 257 2.28 -8.06 -2.36
N PRO A 258 2.65 -8.96 -1.43
CA PRO A 258 1.87 -10.16 -1.14
C PRO A 258 0.54 -9.80 -0.43
N PRO A 259 -0.49 -10.67 -0.53
CA PRO A 259 -1.84 -10.36 -0.06
C PRO A 259 -1.93 -10.03 1.43
N GLU A 260 -1.05 -10.55 2.27
CA GLU A 260 -0.97 -10.22 3.70
C GLU A 260 -0.42 -8.80 3.97
N GLN A 261 0.19 -8.15 2.97
CA GLN A 261 0.65 -6.77 3.02
C GLN A 261 -0.34 -5.79 2.36
N VAL A 262 -1.56 -6.24 2.10
CA VAL A 262 -2.67 -5.39 1.61
C VAL A 262 -3.66 -5.17 2.75
N ILE A 263 -3.77 -3.92 3.17
CA ILE A 263 -4.77 -3.40 4.10
C ILE A 263 -5.76 -2.60 3.27
N GLY A 264 -7.04 -2.75 3.54
CA GLY A 264 -8.08 -2.05 2.79
C GLY A 264 -9.43 -2.18 3.46
N THR A 265 -10.41 -1.52 2.89
CA THR A 265 -11.80 -1.65 3.36
C THR A 265 -12.20 -3.11 3.36
N ALA A 266 -12.45 -3.66 4.55
CA ALA A 266 -12.64 -5.08 4.77
C ALA A 266 -14.10 -5.41 5.10
N GLY A 267 -14.67 -6.38 4.36
CA GLY A 267 -15.96 -6.97 4.63
C GLY A 267 -15.88 -8.20 5.52
N GLY A 268 -16.99 -8.53 6.19
CA GLY A 268 -17.12 -9.75 6.98
C GLY A 268 -17.12 -11.02 6.13
N THR A 269 -16.70 -12.11 6.77
CA THR A 269 -16.82 -13.45 6.21
C THR A 269 -17.45 -14.38 7.24
N LYS A 270 -18.17 -15.40 6.76
CA LYS A 270 -18.77 -16.46 7.56
C LYS A 270 -18.17 -17.80 7.19
N TYR A 271 -17.68 -18.50 8.19
CA TYR A 271 -17.21 -19.88 8.04
C TYR A 271 -18.39 -20.84 7.84
N GLY A 272 -18.23 -21.81 6.97
CA GLY A 272 -19.24 -22.84 6.69
C GLY A 272 -18.66 -24.02 5.93
N TYR A 273 -19.54 -24.96 5.57
CA TYR A 273 -19.20 -26.16 4.82
C TYR A 273 -20.06 -26.24 3.55
N ASP A 274 -19.48 -26.69 2.46
CA ASP A 274 -20.25 -27.02 1.25
C ASP A 274 -20.98 -28.37 1.38
N LYS A 275 -21.71 -28.77 0.33
CA LYS A 275 -22.48 -30.02 0.33
C LYS A 275 -21.59 -31.27 0.45
N SER A 276 -20.30 -31.18 0.16
CA SER A 276 -19.33 -32.26 0.29
C SER A 276 -18.62 -32.29 1.65
N GLY A 277 -18.94 -31.36 2.55
CA GLY A 277 -18.27 -31.19 3.85
C GLY A 277 -16.95 -30.43 3.79
N LYS A 278 -16.59 -29.81 2.64
CA LYS A 278 -15.40 -28.99 2.50
C LYS A 278 -15.63 -27.62 3.14
N PRO A 279 -14.71 -27.14 4.02
CA PRO A 279 -14.83 -25.83 4.64
C PRO A 279 -14.59 -24.70 3.64
N PHE A 280 -15.31 -23.58 3.78
CA PHE A 280 -15.13 -22.36 2.99
C PHE A 280 -15.60 -21.12 3.75
N LEU A 281 -15.24 -19.93 3.23
CA LEU A 281 -15.70 -18.64 3.73
C LEU A 281 -16.66 -18.01 2.73
N THR A 282 -17.83 -17.57 3.21
CA THR A 282 -18.79 -16.75 2.45
C THR A 282 -18.60 -15.28 2.78
N LYS A 283 -18.61 -14.39 1.79
CA LYS A 283 -18.57 -12.94 1.98
C LYS A 283 -19.92 -12.41 2.46
N GLU A 284 -19.90 -11.66 3.56
CA GLU A 284 -21.10 -11.08 4.18
C GLU A 284 -21.18 -9.55 3.95
N PRO A 285 -22.40 -8.96 3.93
CA PRO A 285 -22.59 -7.51 3.79
C PRO A 285 -22.34 -6.76 5.11
N LYS A 286 -21.28 -7.13 5.82
CA LYS A 286 -20.86 -6.50 7.08
C LYS A 286 -19.54 -5.80 6.88
N LEU A 287 -19.49 -4.51 7.14
CA LEU A 287 -18.23 -3.75 7.15
C LEU A 287 -17.49 -4.01 8.47
N LEU A 288 -16.23 -4.42 8.38
CA LEU A 288 -15.34 -4.64 9.53
C LEU A 288 -14.36 -3.49 9.70
N LEU A 289 -13.83 -2.95 8.61
CA LEU A 289 -12.92 -1.82 8.56
C LEU A 289 -13.29 -0.96 7.36
N ASN A 290 -13.49 0.34 7.56
CA ASN A 290 -13.48 1.34 6.51
C ASN A 290 -12.08 1.97 6.47
N ASP A 291 -11.24 1.52 5.53
CA ASP A 291 -9.82 1.91 5.47
C ASP A 291 -9.61 3.21 4.68
N ASN A 292 -10.44 4.22 4.96
CA ASN A 292 -10.33 5.57 4.41
C ASN A 292 -10.19 6.59 5.55
N ASP A 293 -9.58 7.73 5.29
CA ASP A 293 -9.37 8.79 6.29
C ASP A 293 -8.69 8.24 7.57
N ALA A 294 -9.36 8.38 8.72
CA ALA A 294 -8.89 7.86 10.01
C ALA A 294 -8.79 6.32 10.04
N GLY A 295 -9.55 5.64 9.19
CA GLY A 295 -9.47 4.18 9.07
C GLY A 295 -8.11 3.69 8.58
N LYS A 296 -7.37 4.47 7.79
CA LYS A 296 -6.03 4.06 7.32
C LYS A 296 -5.04 3.85 8.47
N PRO A 297 -4.79 4.79 9.39
CA PRO A 297 -3.95 4.53 10.55
C PRO A 297 -4.52 3.45 11.49
N GLU A 298 -5.85 3.33 11.62
CA GLU A 298 -6.48 2.26 12.39
C GLU A 298 -6.20 0.89 11.78
N GLY A 299 -6.33 0.74 10.46
CA GLY A 299 -6.00 -0.46 9.71
C GLY A 299 -4.52 -0.82 9.79
N ILE A 300 -3.62 0.18 9.68
CA ILE A 300 -2.18 0.01 9.86
C ILE A 300 -1.89 -0.55 11.26
N TYR A 301 -2.43 0.04 12.31
CA TYR A 301 -2.23 -0.45 13.67
C TYR A 301 -2.78 -1.88 13.85
N LEU A 302 -3.98 -2.13 13.36
CA LEU A 302 -4.64 -3.43 13.47
C LEU A 302 -3.85 -4.56 12.79
N MET A 303 -3.30 -4.30 11.59
CA MET A 303 -2.69 -5.33 10.75
C MET A 303 -1.16 -5.43 10.90
N ILE A 304 -0.49 -4.32 11.22
CA ILE A 304 0.97 -4.24 11.29
C ILE A 304 1.46 -4.13 12.75
N GLY A 305 0.73 -3.37 13.60
CA GLY A 305 1.13 -3.10 14.99
C GLY A 305 2.33 -2.16 15.14
N LYS A 306 2.76 -1.51 14.04
CA LYS A 306 3.90 -0.58 14.00
C LYS A 306 3.55 0.66 13.19
N VAL A 307 4.16 1.80 13.55
CA VAL A 307 4.04 3.04 12.79
C VAL A 307 4.97 2.99 11.58
N PRO A 308 4.50 3.23 10.33
CA PRO A 308 5.34 3.30 9.14
C PRO A 308 6.39 4.42 9.24
N TYR A 309 7.52 4.26 8.57
CA TYR A 309 8.52 5.31 8.42
C TYR A 309 8.33 6.15 7.16
N ALA A 310 7.62 5.60 6.16
CA ALA A 310 7.24 6.35 4.97
C ALA A 310 5.78 6.05 4.59
N SER A 311 5.07 7.06 4.07
CA SER A 311 3.71 6.92 3.52
C SER A 311 3.53 7.77 2.29
N PHE A 312 2.81 7.21 1.32
CA PHE A 312 2.54 7.83 0.02
C PHE A 312 1.05 7.77 -0.27
N GLY A 313 0.48 8.88 -0.71
CA GLY A 313 -0.92 9.01 -1.07
C GLY A 313 -1.12 10.06 -2.15
N ASN A 314 -2.38 10.42 -2.46
CA ASN A 314 -2.68 11.45 -3.46
C ASN A 314 -3.91 12.30 -3.11
N SER A 315 -4.64 11.98 -2.06
CA SER A 315 -5.94 12.59 -1.78
C SER A 315 -6.14 12.94 -0.31
N THR A 316 -7.26 13.62 -0.02
CA THR A 316 -7.68 13.92 1.36
C THR A 316 -7.88 12.66 2.21
N GLY A 317 -8.21 11.53 1.59
CA GLY A 317 -8.34 10.23 2.26
C GLY A 317 -7.04 9.68 2.85
N ASP A 318 -5.89 10.23 2.44
CA ASP A 318 -4.55 9.79 2.87
C ASP A 318 -3.98 10.66 3.99
N ARG A 319 -4.61 11.80 4.25
CA ARG A 319 -4.08 12.81 5.18
C ARG A 319 -3.70 12.21 6.54
N GLN A 320 -4.58 11.42 7.13
CA GLN A 320 -4.35 10.83 8.46
C GLN A 320 -3.27 9.75 8.45
N MET A 321 -3.10 9.02 7.34
CA MET A 321 -2.01 8.07 7.18
C MET A 321 -0.65 8.78 7.14
N LEU A 322 -0.55 9.89 6.40
CA LEU A 322 0.68 10.69 6.35
C LEU A 322 0.97 11.32 7.71
N GLU A 323 -0.04 11.89 8.37
CA GLU A 323 0.08 12.49 9.69
C GLU A 323 0.56 11.46 10.71
N TYR A 324 -0.07 10.28 10.77
CA TYR A 324 0.32 9.18 11.66
C TYR A 324 1.77 8.75 11.45
N THR A 325 2.20 8.64 10.20
CA THR A 325 3.57 8.28 9.82
C THR A 325 4.58 9.34 10.24
N THR A 326 4.28 10.63 10.01
CA THR A 326 5.25 11.71 10.18
C THR A 326 5.31 12.31 11.58
N THR A 327 4.38 11.95 12.48
CA THR A 327 4.40 12.39 13.88
C THR A 327 5.46 11.69 14.74
N GLY A 328 6.05 10.58 14.27
CA GLY A 328 7.08 9.84 15.00
C GLY A 328 8.44 10.53 15.01
N GLY A 329 9.31 10.12 15.93
CA GLY A 329 10.70 10.59 15.97
C GLY A 329 11.56 9.99 14.83
N GLY A 330 12.75 10.57 14.61
CA GLY A 330 13.70 10.16 13.58
C GLY A 330 13.32 10.63 12.17
N ALA A 331 13.98 10.07 11.15
CA ALA A 331 13.65 10.40 9.76
C ALA A 331 12.31 9.77 9.36
N ARG A 332 11.37 10.60 8.94
CA ARG A 332 10.05 10.21 8.48
C ARG A 332 9.75 10.85 7.13
N LEU A 333 8.97 10.17 6.29
CA LEU A 333 8.63 10.68 4.96
C LEU A 333 7.13 10.49 4.71
N GLY A 334 6.41 11.60 4.48
CA GLY A 334 5.05 11.60 3.94
C GLY A 334 5.08 12.31 2.59
N MET A 335 4.50 11.72 1.54
CA MET A 335 4.47 12.35 0.20
C MET A 335 3.09 12.21 -0.42
N LEU A 336 2.70 13.22 -1.21
CA LEU A 336 1.43 13.25 -1.95
C LEU A 336 1.69 13.41 -3.45
N VAL A 337 1.03 12.60 -4.26
CA VAL A 337 1.04 12.72 -5.72
C VAL A 337 0.00 13.74 -6.15
N LEU A 338 0.41 14.76 -6.90
CA LEU A 338 -0.45 15.75 -7.53
C LEU A 338 -0.65 15.37 -9.00
N HIS A 339 -1.89 15.17 -9.38
CA HIS A 339 -2.29 14.84 -10.74
C HIS A 339 -2.42 16.12 -11.58
N ASP A 340 -1.30 16.61 -12.12
CA ASP A 340 -1.20 17.89 -12.84
C ASP A 340 -0.80 17.72 -14.33
N ASP A 341 -0.91 16.50 -14.88
CA ASP A 341 -0.54 16.20 -16.27
C ASP A 341 -1.73 15.68 -17.09
N ALA A 342 -2.51 16.59 -17.65
CA ALA A 342 -3.68 16.26 -18.47
C ALA A 342 -3.34 15.60 -19.81
N GLU A 343 -2.08 15.71 -20.28
CA GLU A 343 -1.63 15.17 -21.56
C GLU A 343 -1.33 13.66 -21.43
N ARG A 344 -0.51 13.28 -20.47
CA ARG A 344 -0.08 11.88 -20.28
C ARG A 344 -1.05 11.09 -19.42
N GLU A 345 -1.70 11.75 -18.44
CA GLU A 345 -2.68 11.18 -17.52
C GLU A 345 -3.89 12.13 -17.41
N TYR A 346 -4.67 12.12 -16.37
CA TYR A 346 -5.71 13.11 -16.08
C TYR A 346 -5.17 14.19 -15.15
N ALA A 347 -5.66 15.44 -15.32
CA ALA A 347 -5.39 16.49 -14.35
C ALA A 347 -6.67 16.75 -13.52
N TYR A 348 -6.56 16.62 -12.21
CA TYR A 348 -7.68 16.74 -11.28
C TYR A 348 -7.22 16.97 -9.83
N GLY A 349 -8.22 17.27 -8.98
CA GLY A 349 -8.02 17.75 -7.62
C GLY A 349 -7.96 19.29 -7.62
N PRO A 350 -8.74 20.01 -6.78
CA PRO A 350 -8.84 21.47 -6.87
C PRO A 350 -7.57 22.23 -6.43
N ALA A 351 -6.56 21.55 -5.87
CA ALA A 351 -5.27 22.18 -5.57
C ALA A 351 -4.64 22.80 -6.82
N GLU A 352 -3.95 23.91 -6.65
CA GLU A 352 -3.24 24.64 -7.73
C GLU A 352 -4.15 24.96 -8.94
N LYS A 353 -5.45 25.14 -8.70
CA LYS A 353 -6.49 25.42 -9.71
C LYS A 353 -6.75 24.31 -10.71
N LEU A 354 -6.41 23.07 -10.37
CA LEU A 354 -6.79 21.91 -11.16
C LEU A 354 -8.32 21.69 -11.11
N PRO A 355 -8.90 20.94 -12.07
CA PRO A 355 -10.31 20.64 -12.07
C PRO A 355 -10.78 19.95 -10.79
N ASP A 356 -11.92 20.37 -10.24
CA ASP A 356 -12.56 19.72 -9.11
C ASP A 356 -13.22 18.42 -9.53
N THR A 357 -13.15 17.39 -8.69
CA THR A 357 -13.66 16.06 -8.98
C THR A 357 -14.01 15.32 -7.69
N LYS A 358 -14.94 14.37 -7.80
CA LYS A 358 -15.31 13.47 -6.69
C LYS A 358 -14.35 12.28 -6.50
N VAL A 359 -13.44 12.06 -7.45
CA VAL A 359 -12.47 10.95 -7.46
C VAL A 359 -11.10 11.55 -7.22
N GLY A 360 -10.37 11.07 -6.24
CA GLY A 360 -9.00 11.49 -5.95
C GLY A 360 -8.91 12.99 -5.54
N THR A 361 -9.76 13.46 -4.64
CA THR A 361 -9.81 14.86 -4.23
C THR A 361 -8.54 15.28 -3.51
N PHE A 362 -7.75 16.16 -4.13
CA PHE A 362 -6.59 16.81 -3.53
C PHE A 362 -6.89 18.30 -3.38
N THR A 363 -7.42 18.69 -2.21
CA THR A 363 -7.86 20.09 -1.96
C THR A 363 -6.67 21.05 -1.83
N GLN A 364 -6.92 22.36 -2.07
CA GLN A 364 -5.92 23.40 -1.78
C GLN A 364 -5.52 23.38 -0.28
N ALA A 365 -6.46 23.11 0.62
CA ALA A 365 -6.18 23.01 2.05
C ALA A 365 -5.18 21.88 2.37
N LEU A 366 -5.34 20.69 1.75
CA LEU A 366 -4.37 19.59 1.90
C LEU A 366 -3.01 19.96 1.32
N TYR A 367 -2.97 20.66 0.18
CA TYR A 367 -1.72 21.11 -0.44
C TYR A 367 -0.97 22.10 0.46
N ASP A 368 -1.69 23.04 1.06
CA ASP A 368 -1.10 24.02 1.99
C ASP A 368 -0.66 23.35 3.30
N GLU A 369 -1.41 22.38 3.80
CA GLU A 369 -1.02 21.56 4.94
C GLU A 369 0.24 20.74 4.63
N ALA A 370 0.33 20.12 3.47
CA ALA A 370 1.51 19.38 3.03
C ALA A 370 2.77 20.25 3.06
N LYS A 371 2.67 21.49 2.55
CA LYS A 371 3.77 22.46 2.65
C LYS A 371 4.15 22.80 4.10
N SER A 372 3.16 23.03 4.95
CA SER A 372 3.38 23.39 6.35
C SER A 372 4.04 22.26 7.18
N LYS A 373 3.70 21.01 6.83
CA LYS A 373 4.21 19.80 7.49
C LYS A 373 5.47 19.24 6.82
N ASN A 374 6.01 19.92 5.80
CA ASN A 374 7.12 19.44 4.98
C ASN A 374 6.88 18.05 4.38
N TRP A 375 5.66 17.78 3.91
CA TRP A 375 5.34 16.65 3.07
C TRP A 375 5.59 17.02 1.60
N PRO A 376 6.62 16.48 0.94
CA PRO A 376 6.88 16.79 -0.46
C PRO A 376 5.68 16.39 -1.32
N VAL A 377 5.27 17.29 -2.21
CA VAL A 377 4.25 17.03 -3.22
C VAL A 377 4.94 16.65 -4.52
N ILE A 378 4.62 15.48 -5.03
CA ILE A 378 5.12 14.93 -6.29
C ILE A 378 4.23 15.43 -7.42
N SER A 379 4.74 16.26 -8.32
CA SER A 379 4.06 16.67 -9.54
C SER A 379 4.29 15.62 -10.63
N MET A 380 3.24 14.99 -11.13
CA MET A 380 3.39 14.05 -12.25
C MET A 380 4.06 14.69 -13.46
N LYS A 381 3.74 15.95 -13.72
CA LYS A 381 4.25 16.70 -14.87
C LYS A 381 5.72 17.07 -14.75
N ARG A 382 6.19 17.45 -13.54
CA ARG A 382 7.55 17.99 -13.34
C ARG A 382 8.51 16.96 -12.79
N ASP A 383 8.05 16.05 -11.91
CA ASP A 383 8.93 15.13 -11.20
C ASP A 383 9.08 13.77 -11.90
N TRP A 384 8.21 13.44 -12.86
CA TRP A 384 8.24 12.17 -13.58
C TRP A 384 8.63 12.36 -15.05
N LYS A 385 9.65 11.64 -15.52
CA LYS A 385 10.07 11.62 -16.93
C LYS A 385 9.05 10.92 -17.81
N ARG A 386 8.40 9.89 -17.27
CA ARG A 386 7.27 9.17 -17.85
C ARG A 386 6.31 8.73 -16.76
N ILE A 387 5.05 8.51 -17.10
CA ILE A 387 4.02 8.07 -16.15
C ILE A 387 3.85 6.55 -16.24
N PHE A 388 3.72 6.00 -17.43
CA PHE A 388 3.46 4.58 -17.67
C PHE A 388 4.66 3.85 -18.26
N ALA A 389 4.69 2.52 -18.10
CA ALA A 389 5.75 1.68 -18.65
C ALA A 389 5.74 1.63 -20.20
N PHE A 390 4.59 1.90 -20.80
CA PHE A 390 4.38 1.83 -22.25
C PHE A 390 4.60 3.16 -22.99
N GLU A 391 4.95 4.24 -22.32
CA GLU A 391 5.39 5.50 -22.95
C GLU A 391 6.78 5.38 -23.57
#